data_22c205b4b034d41408562bc6f758c122
#
_entry.id   22c205b4b034d41408562bc6f758c122
#
_cell.length_a   1.000
_cell.length_b   1.000
_cell.length_c   1.000
_cell.angle_alpha   90.00
_cell.angle_beta   90.00
_cell.angle_gamma   90.00
#
_symmetry.space_group_name_H-M   'P 1'
#
loop_
_entity.id
_entity.type
_entity.pdbx_description
1 polymer ?
#
loop_
_entity_poly.entity_id
_entity_poly.type
_entity_poly.pdbx_seq_one_letter_code
_entity_poly.pdbx_strand_id
1 'polypeptide(L)'
;MPTASSKDDEVDLLIDAWSQLLPEVDLTPLDVMSRLRRAAFHLSKLRAKAFASAGIAVWEFDVLAVLRRAGTELSATRLITATMIGSAAMTNRLDKLAERGLVHRRPNPSDGRAILVAITPEGIDRVDAAMTELVRLEADALRDVSRADQALLASALRVLAAGETHEA
;
A
#
# COMPACT_ATOMS: atom_id res chain seq x y z
N MET A 1 35.38 1.25 -14.47
CA MET A 1 35.19 2.64 -14.04
C MET A 1 34.41 2.58 -12.74
N PRO A 2 34.96 2.94 -11.58
CA PRO A 2 34.19 2.99 -10.35
C PRO A 2 33.27 4.21 -10.45
N THR A 3 32.00 3.94 -10.41
CA THR A 3 30.92 4.92 -10.35
C THR A 3 30.95 5.66 -9.02
N ALA A 4 30.67 6.94 -9.09
CA ALA A 4 30.52 7.95 -8.06
C ALA A 4 30.44 7.43 -6.62
N SER A 5 31.33 7.97 -5.78
CA SER A 5 31.23 7.94 -4.32
C SER A 5 29.78 8.18 -3.90
N SER A 6 29.10 7.14 -3.47
CA SER A 6 27.89 7.24 -2.70
C SER A 6 28.25 8.07 -1.47
N LYS A 7 27.71 9.28 -1.32
CA LYS A 7 27.73 9.97 -0.05
C LYS A 7 27.07 9.04 0.95
N ASP A 8 27.75 8.76 2.07
CA ASP A 8 27.21 7.98 3.16
C ASP A 8 25.83 8.53 3.52
N ASP A 9 24.84 7.66 3.50
CA ASP A 9 23.49 8.04 3.93
C ASP A 9 23.32 7.82 5.44
N GLU A 10 22.17 8.18 5.98
CA GLU A 10 21.90 8.01 7.42
C GLU A 10 21.91 6.54 7.86
N VAL A 11 21.78 5.57 6.94
CA VAL A 11 21.87 4.15 7.28
C VAL A 11 23.32 3.73 7.41
N ASP A 12 24.22 4.26 6.58
CA ASP A 12 25.65 4.01 6.71
C ASP A 12 26.16 4.51 8.07
N LEU A 13 25.78 5.73 8.47
CA LEU A 13 26.11 6.28 9.79
C LEU A 13 25.55 5.45 10.95
N LEU A 14 24.35 4.89 10.79
CA LEU A 14 23.72 4.00 11.79
C LEU A 14 24.50 2.70 11.91
N ILE A 15 24.89 2.08 10.80
CA ILE A 15 25.65 0.83 10.77
C ILE A 15 27.02 1.05 11.41
N ASP A 16 27.71 2.14 11.06
CA ASP A 16 29.01 2.49 11.63
C ASP A 16 28.96 2.66 13.15
N ALA A 17 27.94 3.36 13.65
CA ALA A 17 27.77 3.56 15.08
C ALA A 17 27.52 2.22 15.82
N TRP A 18 26.72 1.31 15.25
CA TRP A 18 26.48 0.01 15.84
C TRP A 18 27.69 -0.93 15.74
N SER A 19 28.46 -0.87 14.66
CA SER A 19 29.68 -1.70 14.50
C SER A 19 30.72 -1.42 15.57
N GLN A 20 30.81 -0.18 16.06
CA GLN A 20 31.69 0.19 17.16
C GLN A 20 31.24 -0.40 18.52
N LEU A 21 29.91 -0.56 18.71
CA LEU A 21 29.32 -1.07 19.95
C LEU A 21 29.20 -2.59 19.97
N LEU A 22 28.99 -3.20 18.82
CA LEU A 22 28.73 -4.63 18.63
C LEU A 22 29.66 -5.21 17.55
N PRO A 23 31.00 -5.24 17.77
CA PRO A 23 31.98 -5.62 16.73
C PRO A 23 31.86 -7.08 16.26
N GLU A 24 31.25 -7.96 17.07
CA GLU A 24 31.06 -9.38 16.75
C GLU A 24 29.72 -9.69 16.04
N VAL A 25 28.86 -8.66 15.83
CA VAL A 25 27.55 -8.86 15.21
C VAL A 25 27.63 -8.52 13.71
N ASP A 26 27.13 -9.43 12.87
CA ASP A 26 26.94 -9.14 11.45
C ASP A 26 25.80 -8.15 11.26
N LEU A 27 26.11 -6.92 10.91
CA LEU A 27 25.15 -5.83 10.68
C LEU A 27 24.74 -5.68 9.21
N THR A 28 25.23 -6.54 8.31
CA THR A 28 24.90 -6.52 6.88
C THR A 28 23.38 -6.49 6.60
N PRO A 29 22.51 -7.19 7.36
CA PRO A 29 21.06 -7.11 7.13
C PRO A 29 20.49 -5.68 7.32
N LEU A 30 21.10 -4.82 8.13
CA LEU A 30 20.63 -3.45 8.34
C LEU A 30 20.74 -2.60 7.08
N ASP A 31 21.71 -2.91 6.22
CA ASP A 31 21.93 -2.21 4.95
C ASP A 31 20.67 -2.23 4.07
N VAL A 32 20.05 -3.40 3.96
CA VAL A 32 18.80 -3.58 3.18
C VAL A 32 17.57 -3.17 3.98
N MET A 33 17.41 -3.71 5.20
CA MET A 33 16.16 -3.58 5.95
C MET A 33 15.89 -2.17 6.44
N SER A 34 16.94 -1.42 6.80
CA SER A 34 16.78 -0.02 7.22
C SER A 34 16.41 0.89 6.05
N ARG A 35 17.01 0.67 4.87
CA ARG A 35 16.64 1.42 3.66
C ARG A 35 15.24 1.06 3.18
N LEU A 36 14.86 -0.22 3.22
CA LEU A 36 13.51 -0.66 2.90
C LEU A 36 12.45 0.02 3.79
N ARG A 37 12.69 0.05 5.11
CA ARG A 37 11.80 0.73 6.06
C ARG A 37 11.67 2.22 5.76
N ARG A 38 12.78 2.91 5.45
CA ARG A 38 12.77 4.33 5.06
C ARG A 38 12.01 4.56 3.76
N ALA A 39 12.26 3.72 2.76
CA ALA A 39 11.54 3.77 1.49
C ALA A 39 10.03 3.55 1.69
N ALA A 40 9.61 2.56 2.48
CA ALA A 40 8.21 2.31 2.81
C ALA A 40 7.54 3.51 3.50
N PHE A 41 8.26 4.20 4.39
CA PHE A 41 7.77 5.42 5.02
C PHE A 41 7.56 6.56 4.00
N HIS A 42 8.48 6.76 3.06
CA HIS A 42 8.31 7.75 2.00
C HIS A 42 7.15 7.39 1.06
N LEU A 43 7.04 6.12 0.66
CA LEU A 43 5.94 5.63 -0.17
C LEU A 43 4.58 5.82 0.49
N SER A 44 4.47 5.62 1.81
CA SER A 44 3.21 5.87 2.54
C SER A 44 2.77 7.34 2.44
N LYS A 45 3.71 8.28 2.45
CA LYS A 45 3.43 9.72 2.25
C LYS A 45 2.99 10.03 0.82
N LEU A 46 3.61 9.40 -0.19
CA LEU A 46 3.19 9.54 -1.58
C LEU A 46 1.75 9.03 -1.79
N ARG A 47 1.41 7.87 -1.21
CA ARG A 47 0.04 7.34 -1.22
C ARG A 47 -0.95 8.31 -0.59
N ALA A 48 -0.65 8.81 0.60
CA ALA A 48 -1.52 9.76 1.29
C ALA A 48 -1.74 11.04 0.45
N LYS A 49 -0.67 11.56 -0.17
CA LYS A 49 -0.74 12.73 -1.05
C LYS A 49 -1.59 12.47 -2.30
N ALA A 50 -1.38 11.33 -2.99
CA ALA A 50 -2.13 10.96 -4.18
C ALA A 50 -3.62 10.81 -3.89
N PHE A 51 -3.98 10.18 -2.77
CA PHE A 51 -5.38 9.95 -2.43
C PHE A 51 -6.07 11.22 -1.94
N ALA A 52 -5.36 12.06 -1.19
CA ALA A 52 -5.87 13.36 -0.77
C ALA A 52 -6.16 14.29 -1.97
N SER A 53 -5.35 14.24 -3.04
CA SER A 53 -5.61 15.04 -4.26
C SER A 53 -6.89 14.61 -5.00
N ALA A 54 -7.29 13.34 -4.88
CA ALA A 54 -8.57 12.83 -5.38
C ALA A 54 -9.72 12.99 -4.35
N GLY A 55 -9.45 13.63 -3.21
CA GLY A 55 -10.44 13.88 -2.17
C GLY A 55 -10.87 12.64 -1.38
N ILE A 56 -10.03 11.60 -1.31
CA ILE A 56 -10.27 10.40 -0.52
C ILE A 56 -9.13 10.10 0.45
N ALA A 57 -9.46 9.48 1.57
CA ALA A 57 -8.48 9.01 2.54
C ALA A 57 -7.88 7.65 2.10
N VAL A 58 -6.73 7.28 2.68
CA VAL A 58 -6.07 5.99 2.39
C VAL A 58 -7.02 4.81 2.62
N TRP A 59 -7.72 4.78 3.74
CA TRP A 59 -8.65 3.71 4.07
C TRP A 59 -9.88 3.63 3.13
N GLU A 60 -10.30 4.77 2.54
CA GLU A 60 -11.37 4.82 1.55
C GLU A 60 -10.89 4.22 0.23
N PHE A 61 -9.68 4.61 -0.19
CA PHE A 61 -9.05 4.00 -1.35
C PHE A 61 -8.97 2.48 -1.22
N ASP A 62 -8.55 1.95 -0.08
CA ASP A 62 -8.39 0.49 0.12
C ASP A 62 -9.71 -0.26 -0.13
N VAL A 63 -10.84 0.25 0.37
CA VAL A 63 -12.17 -0.35 0.15
C VAL A 63 -12.66 -0.15 -1.30
N LEU A 64 -12.59 1.09 -1.80
CA LEU A 64 -13.04 1.42 -3.16
C LEU A 64 -12.25 0.67 -4.22
N ALA A 65 -10.94 0.50 -4.04
CA ALA A 65 -10.06 -0.23 -4.96
C ALA A 65 -10.41 -1.73 -5.04
N VAL A 66 -10.86 -2.34 -3.93
CA VAL A 66 -11.36 -3.72 -3.95
C VAL A 66 -12.64 -3.81 -4.78
N LEU A 67 -13.61 -2.93 -4.56
CA LEU A 67 -14.85 -2.87 -5.31
C LEU A 67 -14.61 -2.59 -6.80
N ARG A 68 -13.71 -1.65 -7.09
CA ARG A 68 -13.36 -1.26 -8.47
C ARG A 68 -12.77 -2.42 -9.26
N ARG A 69 -11.83 -3.18 -8.66
CA ARG A 69 -11.22 -4.36 -9.28
C ARG A 69 -12.18 -5.53 -9.43
N ALA A 70 -13.14 -5.67 -8.52
CA ALA A 70 -14.14 -6.73 -8.61
C ALA A 70 -15.11 -6.52 -9.78
N GLY A 71 -15.39 -5.27 -10.17
CA GLY A 71 -16.32 -4.92 -11.23
C GLY A 71 -17.77 -5.33 -10.95
N THR A 72 -18.08 -5.76 -9.71
CA THR A 72 -19.39 -6.23 -9.27
C THR A 72 -19.59 -5.92 -7.80
N GLU A 73 -20.83 -6.07 -7.33
CA GLU A 73 -21.13 -5.94 -5.91
C GLU A 73 -20.44 -7.02 -5.08
N LEU A 74 -19.97 -6.65 -3.90
CA LEU A 74 -19.37 -7.56 -2.93
C LEU A 74 -20.13 -7.53 -1.61
N SER A 75 -20.16 -8.66 -0.92
CA SER A 75 -20.64 -8.69 0.47
C SER A 75 -19.64 -8.04 1.41
N ALA A 76 -20.13 -7.50 2.54
CA ALA A 76 -19.27 -6.96 3.59
C ALA A 76 -18.21 -7.97 4.06
N THR A 77 -18.57 -9.26 4.14
CA THR A 77 -17.63 -10.34 4.49
C THR A 77 -16.46 -10.44 3.49
N ARG A 78 -16.76 -10.36 2.18
CA ARG A 78 -15.70 -10.38 1.16
C ARG A 78 -14.78 -9.16 1.24
N LEU A 79 -15.33 -8.00 1.56
CA LEU A 79 -14.53 -6.78 1.78
C LEU A 79 -13.62 -6.91 3.01
N ILE A 80 -14.14 -7.47 4.11
CA ILE A 80 -13.36 -7.77 5.32
C ILE A 80 -12.15 -8.65 4.98
N THR A 81 -12.40 -9.78 4.30
CA THR A 81 -11.33 -10.71 3.89
C THR A 81 -10.31 -10.03 2.97
N ALA A 82 -10.78 -9.26 1.97
CA ALA A 82 -9.90 -8.64 0.98
C ALA A 82 -9.06 -7.48 1.53
N THR A 83 -9.53 -6.81 2.60
CA THR A 83 -8.84 -5.65 3.20
C THR A 83 -8.19 -5.97 4.55
N MET A 84 -8.40 -7.18 5.09
CA MET A 84 -7.95 -7.59 6.43
C MET A 84 -8.41 -6.63 7.56
N ILE A 85 -9.57 -5.98 7.38
CA ILE A 85 -10.14 -5.03 8.32
C ILE A 85 -11.21 -5.75 9.16
N GLY A 86 -11.19 -5.56 10.46
CA GLY A 86 -12.19 -6.15 11.36
C GLY A 86 -13.63 -5.71 11.06
N SER A 87 -14.60 -6.57 11.35
CA SER A 87 -16.01 -6.40 10.96
C SER A 87 -16.65 -5.09 11.46
N ALA A 88 -16.43 -4.71 12.73
CA ALA A 88 -16.95 -3.45 13.28
C ALA A 88 -16.37 -2.21 12.55
N ALA A 89 -15.07 -2.23 12.25
CA ALA A 89 -14.42 -1.17 11.51
C ALA A 89 -14.92 -1.10 10.06
N MET A 90 -15.16 -2.25 9.42
CA MET A 90 -15.72 -2.30 8.07
C MET A 90 -17.12 -1.69 8.01
N THR A 91 -18.02 -2.04 8.94
CA THR A 91 -19.36 -1.45 9.00
C THR A 91 -19.29 0.08 9.05
N ASN A 92 -18.51 0.63 9.98
CA ASN A 92 -18.33 2.08 10.11
C ASN A 92 -17.77 2.73 8.82
N ARG A 93 -16.80 2.07 8.17
CA ARG A 93 -16.21 2.54 6.91
C ARG A 93 -17.24 2.55 5.78
N LEU A 94 -18.06 1.51 5.67
CA LEU A 94 -19.12 1.43 4.66
C LEU A 94 -20.22 2.46 4.89
N ASP A 95 -20.57 2.76 6.14
CA ASP A 95 -21.51 3.84 6.47
C ASP A 95 -20.96 5.19 5.98
N LYS A 96 -19.73 5.51 6.30
CA LYS A 96 -19.08 6.76 5.87
C LYS A 96 -18.94 6.87 4.33
N LEU A 97 -18.61 5.77 3.66
CA LEU A 97 -18.54 5.78 2.19
C LEU A 97 -19.92 5.98 1.55
N ALA A 98 -20.97 5.41 2.13
CA ALA A 98 -22.35 5.59 1.67
C ALA A 98 -22.84 7.03 1.93
N GLU A 99 -22.57 7.62 3.11
CA GLU A 99 -22.86 9.01 3.42
C GLU A 99 -22.18 9.98 2.45
N ARG A 100 -20.98 9.64 1.97
CA ARG A 100 -20.27 10.40 0.95
C ARG A 100 -20.71 10.11 -0.49
N GLY A 101 -21.67 9.20 -0.69
CA GLY A 101 -22.14 8.82 -2.01
C GLY A 101 -21.14 8.02 -2.85
N LEU A 102 -20.08 7.46 -2.24
CA LEU A 102 -19.04 6.71 -2.96
C LEU A 102 -19.37 5.24 -3.15
N VAL A 103 -20.30 4.70 -2.36
CA VAL A 103 -20.85 3.35 -2.51
C VAL A 103 -22.36 3.34 -2.32
N HIS A 104 -23.02 2.36 -2.92
CA HIS A 104 -24.40 1.98 -2.63
C HIS A 104 -24.42 0.69 -1.80
N ARG A 105 -25.39 0.57 -0.91
CA ARG A 105 -25.62 -0.60 -0.08
C ARG A 105 -27.06 -1.10 -0.28
N ARG A 106 -27.23 -2.41 -0.41
CA ARG A 106 -28.56 -3.02 -0.46
C ARG A 106 -28.59 -4.39 0.23
N PRO A 107 -29.74 -4.85 0.70
CA PRO A 107 -29.88 -6.22 1.18
C PRO A 107 -29.54 -7.23 0.07
N ASN A 108 -28.91 -8.34 0.44
CA ASN A 108 -28.70 -9.42 -0.51
C ASN A 108 -30.02 -10.19 -0.73
N PRO A 109 -30.53 -10.29 -1.98
CA PRO A 109 -31.79 -11.01 -2.24
C PRO A 109 -31.76 -12.50 -1.88
N SER A 110 -30.57 -13.11 -1.88
CA SER A 110 -30.37 -14.53 -1.57
C SER A 110 -30.11 -14.80 -0.08
N ASP A 111 -29.76 -13.77 0.68
CA ASP A 111 -29.49 -13.84 2.12
C ASP A 111 -29.82 -12.48 2.75
N GLY A 112 -31.02 -12.34 3.28
CA GLY A 112 -31.50 -11.09 3.87
C GLY A 112 -30.71 -10.57 5.06
N ARG A 113 -29.75 -11.33 5.60
CA ARG A 113 -28.83 -10.90 6.66
C ARG A 113 -27.56 -10.27 6.09
N ALA A 114 -27.24 -10.51 4.83
CA ALA A 114 -26.05 -9.98 4.17
C ALA A 114 -26.36 -8.67 3.45
N ILE A 115 -25.41 -7.74 3.49
CA ILE A 115 -25.44 -6.49 2.74
C ILE A 115 -24.49 -6.62 1.55
N LEU A 116 -24.97 -6.25 0.37
CA LEU A 116 -24.17 -6.08 -0.84
C LEU A 116 -23.80 -4.61 -0.98
N VAL A 117 -22.56 -4.38 -1.41
CA VAL A 117 -21.94 -3.06 -1.59
C VAL A 117 -21.48 -2.93 -3.03
N ALA A 118 -21.90 -1.86 -3.70
CA ALA A 118 -21.46 -1.49 -5.03
C ALA A 118 -20.76 -0.14 -4.99
N ILE A 119 -19.72 0.02 -5.78
CA ILE A 119 -19.09 1.34 -5.99
C ILE A 119 -19.99 2.19 -6.91
N THR A 120 -20.11 3.48 -6.62
CA THR A 120 -20.85 4.44 -7.45
C THR A 120 -19.97 4.99 -8.58
N PRO A 121 -20.55 5.65 -9.61
CA PRO A 121 -19.76 6.39 -10.61
C PRO A 121 -18.79 7.41 -9.95
N GLU A 122 -19.25 8.17 -8.95
CA GLU A 122 -18.40 9.09 -8.20
C GLU A 122 -17.25 8.35 -7.47
N GLY A 123 -17.54 7.19 -6.86
CA GLY A 123 -16.52 6.34 -6.22
C GLY A 123 -15.49 5.83 -7.24
N ILE A 124 -15.93 5.47 -8.45
CA ILE A 124 -15.04 5.06 -9.56
C ILE A 124 -14.13 6.22 -9.96
N ASP A 125 -14.69 7.40 -10.20
CA ASP A 125 -13.91 8.57 -10.62
C ASP A 125 -12.84 8.93 -9.59
N ARG A 126 -13.18 8.88 -8.29
CA ARG A 126 -12.24 9.15 -7.19
C ARG A 126 -11.12 8.13 -7.10
N VAL A 127 -11.45 6.84 -7.15
CA VAL A 127 -10.42 5.79 -7.01
C VAL A 127 -9.52 5.72 -8.23
N ASP A 128 -10.05 5.95 -9.43
CA ASP A 128 -9.27 5.95 -10.67
C ASP A 128 -8.33 7.18 -10.72
N ALA A 129 -8.80 8.37 -10.31
CA ALA A 129 -7.98 9.56 -10.17
C ALA A 129 -6.86 9.37 -9.14
N ALA A 130 -7.18 8.80 -7.98
CA ALA A 130 -6.22 8.50 -6.91
C ALA A 130 -5.12 7.53 -7.39
N MET A 131 -5.49 6.46 -8.11
CA MET A 131 -4.54 5.49 -8.66
C MET A 131 -3.66 6.12 -9.73
N THR A 132 -4.24 6.93 -10.62
CA THR A 132 -3.48 7.62 -11.67
C THR A 132 -2.41 8.54 -11.07
N GLU A 133 -2.78 9.33 -10.07
CA GLU A 133 -1.82 10.21 -9.39
C GLU A 133 -0.77 9.43 -8.59
N LEU A 134 -1.16 8.32 -7.95
CA LEU A 134 -0.22 7.44 -7.25
C LEU A 134 0.86 6.93 -8.20
N VAL A 135 0.45 6.35 -9.35
CA VAL A 135 1.39 5.81 -10.35
C VAL A 135 2.33 6.91 -10.88
N ARG A 136 1.81 8.12 -11.09
CA ARG A 136 2.61 9.27 -11.51
C ARG A 136 3.68 9.63 -10.46
N LEU A 137 3.30 9.72 -9.18
CA LEU A 137 4.24 10.05 -8.09
C LEU A 137 5.28 8.93 -7.86
N GLU A 138 4.86 7.67 -7.99
CA GLU A 138 5.78 6.52 -7.89
C GLU A 138 6.75 6.46 -9.07
N ALA A 139 6.29 6.79 -10.29
CA ALA A 139 7.17 6.90 -11.45
C ALA A 139 8.21 8.03 -11.27
N ASP A 140 7.80 9.18 -10.73
CA ASP A 140 8.71 10.27 -10.38
C ASP A 140 9.76 9.84 -9.34
N ALA A 141 9.36 9.07 -8.35
CA ALA A 141 10.27 8.55 -7.31
C ALA A 141 11.29 7.54 -7.89
N LEU A 142 10.92 6.83 -8.94
CA LEU A 142 11.77 5.82 -9.59
C LEU A 142 12.58 6.37 -10.79
N ARG A 143 12.47 7.65 -11.12
CA ARG A 143 13.05 8.23 -12.35
C ARG A 143 14.57 8.04 -12.47
N ASP A 144 15.28 8.09 -11.33
CA ASP A 144 16.74 7.97 -11.27
C ASP A 144 17.21 6.51 -11.06
N VAL A 145 16.28 5.54 -10.97
CA VAL A 145 16.56 4.12 -10.85
C VAL A 145 16.46 3.47 -12.24
N SER A 146 17.52 2.81 -12.69
CA SER A 146 17.52 2.14 -13.99
C SER A 146 16.43 1.07 -14.09
N ARG A 147 15.92 0.78 -15.29
CA ARG A 147 14.94 -0.30 -15.50
C ARG A 147 15.44 -1.66 -15.04
N ALA A 148 16.74 -1.92 -15.18
CA ALA A 148 17.36 -3.16 -14.72
C ALA A 148 17.33 -3.25 -13.17
N ASP A 149 17.68 -2.17 -12.49
CA ASP A 149 17.65 -2.13 -11.02
C ASP A 149 16.22 -2.20 -10.47
N GLN A 150 15.24 -1.56 -11.14
CA GLN A 150 13.82 -1.71 -10.79
C GLN A 150 13.36 -3.17 -10.87
N ALA A 151 13.79 -3.92 -11.90
CA ALA A 151 13.46 -5.33 -12.06
C ALA A 151 14.11 -6.20 -10.98
N LEU A 152 15.39 -5.93 -10.65
CA LEU A 152 16.10 -6.61 -9.57
C LEU A 152 15.43 -6.34 -8.21
N LEU A 153 15.12 -5.10 -7.91
CA LEU A 153 14.41 -4.71 -6.69
C LEU A 153 13.06 -5.42 -6.58
N ALA A 154 12.25 -5.40 -7.65
CA ALA A 154 10.96 -6.08 -7.65
C ALA A 154 11.10 -7.60 -7.45
N SER A 155 12.17 -8.21 -7.97
CA SER A 155 12.45 -9.64 -7.75
C SER A 155 12.83 -9.92 -6.29
N ALA A 156 13.71 -9.13 -5.70
CA ALA A 156 14.12 -9.27 -4.31
C ALA A 156 12.93 -9.08 -3.34
N LEU A 157 12.08 -8.08 -3.58
CA LEU A 157 10.89 -7.81 -2.77
C LEU A 157 9.87 -8.95 -2.84
N ARG A 158 9.73 -9.64 -3.99
CA ARG A 158 8.87 -10.84 -4.10
C ARG A 158 9.36 -11.97 -3.19
N VAL A 159 10.67 -12.18 -3.11
CA VAL A 159 11.24 -13.21 -2.23
C VAL A 159 10.98 -12.88 -0.76
N LEU A 160 11.21 -11.61 -0.36
CA LEU A 160 10.93 -11.16 1.01
C LEU A 160 9.45 -11.31 1.39
N ALA A 161 8.54 -10.93 0.50
CA ALA A 161 7.10 -11.05 0.75
C ALA A 161 6.62 -12.51 0.83
N ALA A 162 7.25 -13.44 0.11
CA ALA A 162 6.91 -14.85 0.15
C ALA A 162 7.32 -15.54 1.47
N GLY A 163 8.31 -15.01 2.18
CA GLY A 163 8.78 -15.55 3.46
C GLY A 163 7.75 -15.46 4.60
N GLU A 164 6.74 -14.59 4.51
CA GLU A 164 5.68 -14.45 5.51
C GLU A 164 4.62 -15.58 5.47
N THR A 165 4.64 -16.44 4.43
CA THR A 165 3.63 -17.51 4.26
C THR A 165 4.01 -18.84 4.92
N HIS A 166 5.11 -18.93 5.66
CA HIS A 166 5.61 -20.21 6.23
C HIS A 166 5.42 -20.35 7.75
N GLU A 167 4.77 -19.38 8.43
CA GLU A 167 4.42 -19.48 9.85
C GLU A 167 2.90 -19.31 10.02
N ALA A 168 2.16 -20.38 9.80
CA ALA A 168 0.78 -20.54 10.22
C ALA A 168 0.50 -22.01 10.55
#